data_7fa5ba95a10f7c14c3d566e023adbb30
#
_entry.id   7fa5ba95a10f7c14c3d566e023adbb30
#
_cell.length_a   1.000
_cell.length_b   1.000
_cell.length_c   1.000
_cell.angle_alpha   90.00
_cell.angle_beta   90.00
_cell.angle_gamma   90.00
#
_symmetry.space_group_name_H-M   'P 1'
#
loop_
_entity.id
_entity.type
_entity.pdbx_description
1 polymer ?
#
loop_
_entity_poly.entity_id
_entity_poly.type
_entity_poly.pdbx_seq_one_letter_code
_entity_poly.pdbx_strand_id
1 'polypeptide(L)'
;DLTEEGDRTTMEKVKSCLDLLKVPYHVVLGNHETKWSDSGCTAFGEIFGGERFEFEHKGFLFLGFNSGPLMRMAYGHVVPQDIRWMTEEMDKNGKDKPVILVTHYPLMEGDVDNWYEVTDAVRPYNVRLFIGGHYHSNRDLRYDGIPGVLMRSNLCDKEGKPGYGIYEVTGDSIRVYTQRIGEPKKQWTAFSLTGQYYDRNGKAEKYPDFSVNKEYPQVKEQWMVQTGAGIYCSPAVEKDKVFVGDDMGQLTAYALKNG
;
A
#
# COMPACT_ATOMS: atom_id res chain seq x y z
N ASP A 1 -5.11 7.14 6.35
CA ASP A 1 -5.24 7.90 7.61
C ASP A 1 -6.71 7.96 8.03
N LEU A 2 -7.04 7.35 9.14
CA LEU A 2 -8.38 7.37 9.75
C LEU A 2 -8.43 8.31 10.95
N THR A 3 -7.29 8.47 11.61
CA THR A 3 -7.11 9.24 12.85
C THR A 3 -5.88 10.12 12.78
N GLU A 4 -5.66 10.99 13.74
CA GLU A 4 -4.46 11.85 13.80
C GLU A 4 -3.25 11.11 14.40
N GLU A 5 -3.47 10.30 15.43
CA GLU A 5 -2.39 9.70 16.23
C GLU A 5 -2.39 8.15 16.19
N GLY A 6 -3.34 7.53 15.51
CA GLY A 6 -3.45 6.07 15.46
C GLY A 6 -3.71 5.40 16.81
N ASP A 7 -4.26 6.13 17.76
CA ASP A 7 -4.60 5.58 19.08
C ASP A 7 -5.90 4.76 19.05
N ARG A 8 -5.98 3.76 19.92
CA ARG A 8 -7.12 2.83 19.98
C ARG A 8 -8.45 3.56 20.14
N THR A 9 -8.53 4.53 21.02
CA THR A 9 -9.80 5.21 21.36
C THR A 9 -10.38 5.96 20.18
N THR A 10 -9.53 6.67 19.42
CA THR A 10 -9.97 7.39 18.22
C THR A 10 -10.29 6.45 17.07
N MET A 11 -9.54 5.35 16.89
CA MET A 11 -9.87 4.32 15.91
C MET A 11 -11.23 3.65 16.19
N GLU A 12 -11.54 3.34 17.45
CA GLU A 12 -12.84 2.78 17.85
C GLU A 12 -13.99 3.76 17.58
N LYS A 13 -13.78 5.07 17.77
CA LYS A 13 -14.76 6.10 17.40
C LYS A 13 -14.99 6.15 15.90
N VAL A 14 -13.93 6.12 15.10
CA VAL A 14 -14.04 6.08 13.63
C VAL A 14 -14.80 4.84 13.21
N LYS A 15 -14.45 3.66 13.77
CA LYS A 15 -15.17 2.42 13.50
C LYS A 15 -16.66 2.55 13.83
N SER A 16 -17.01 3.11 14.98
CA SER A 16 -18.40 3.33 15.38
C SER A 16 -19.16 4.20 14.36
N CYS A 17 -18.50 5.20 13.76
CA CYS A 17 -19.11 6.00 12.70
C CYS A 17 -19.26 5.20 11.39
N LEU A 18 -18.25 4.42 11.00
CA LEU A 18 -18.30 3.59 9.80
C LEU A 18 -19.36 2.49 9.91
N ASP A 19 -19.56 1.93 11.10
CA ASP A 19 -20.58 0.90 11.37
C ASP A 19 -22.04 1.44 11.21
N LEU A 20 -22.24 2.75 11.14
CA LEU A 20 -23.53 3.35 10.79
C LEU A 20 -23.84 3.26 9.29
N LEU A 21 -22.84 2.98 8.46
CA LEU A 21 -23.05 2.81 7.02
C LEU A 21 -23.92 1.58 6.76
N LYS A 22 -24.81 1.71 5.77
CA LYS A 22 -25.68 0.60 5.33
C LYS A 22 -25.10 -0.16 4.12
N VAL A 23 -23.83 0.06 3.85
CA VAL A 23 -23.05 -0.58 2.78
C VAL A 23 -21.77 -1.15 3.37
N PRO A 24 -21.21 -2.21 2.81
CA PRO A 24 -19.90 -2.69 3.22
C PRO A 24 -18.84 -1.60 3.08
N TYR A 25 -17.90 -1.57 3.99
CA TYR A 25 -16.73 -0.71 3.92
C TYR A 25 -15.45 -1.51 4.16
N HIS A 26 -14.36 -1.02 3.61
CA HIS A 26 -13.02 -1.56 3.80
C HIS A 26 -12.07 -0.41 4.08
N VAL A 27 -11.07 -0.64 4.89
CA VAL A 27 -10.10 0.37 5.30
C VAL A 27 -8.67 -0.12 5.09
N VAL A 28 -7.78 0.78 4.78
CA VAL A 28 -6.33 0.56 4.80
C VAL A 28 -5.70 1.51 5.80
N LEU A 29 -4.58 1.11 6.39
CA LEU A 29 -3.81 1.97 7.26
C LEU A 29 -3.19 3.12 6.46
N GLY A 30 -3.06 4.27 7.12
CA GLY A 30 -2.19 5.34 6.69
C GLY A 30 -0.96 5.48 7.59
N ASN A 31 -0.16 6.50 7.33
CA ASN A 31 1.02 6.77 8.16
C ASN A 31 0.67 7.20 9.59
N HIS A 32 -0.50 7.74 9.81
CA HIS A 32 -0.96 8.12 11.15
C HIS A 32 -1.23 6.89 12.01
N GLU A 33 -1.78 5.82 11.47
CA GLU A 33 -1.99 4.55 12.17
C GLU A 33 -0.69 3.76 12.34
N THR A 34 0.26 3.87 11.42
CA THR A 34 1.51 3.10 11.49
C THR A 34 2.60 3.83 12.24
N LYS A 35 2.83 5.11 11.96
CA LYS A 35 3.95 5.90 12.47
C LYS A 35 3.77 6.33 13.92
N TRP A 36 2.55 6.70 14.31
CA TRP A 36 2.26 7.29 15.61
C TRP A 36 1.59 6.33 16.59
N SER A 37 1.15 5.18 16.11
CA SER A 37 0.48 4.19 16.94
C SER A 37 1.31 3.78 18.15
N ASP A 38 0.70 3.83 19.32
CA ASP A 38 1.26 3.35 20.57
C ASP A 38 1.27 1.82 20.69
N SER A 39 0.45 1.15 19.88
CA SER A 39 0.32 -0.31 19.82
C SER A 39 1.20 -0.97 18.74
N GLY A 40 2.04 -0.21 18.01
CA GLY A 40 2.78 -0.74 16.87
C GLY A 40 1.87 -1.29 15.76
N CYS A 41 0.73 -0.65 15.49
CA CYS A 41 -0.33 -1.01 14.55
C CYS A 41 -1.22 -2.19 14.95
N THR A 42 -0.92 -2.94 16.00
CA THR A 42 -1.71 -4.12 16.37
C THR A 42 -3.17 -3.79 16.65
N ALA A 43 -3.43 -2.63 17.28
CA ALA A 43 -4.78 -2.15 17.55
C ALA A 43 -5.63 -1.98 16.29
N PHE A 44 -5.04 -1.58 15.16
CA PHE A 44 -5.77 -1.48 13.89
C PHE A 44 -6.31 -2.85 13.45
N GLY A 45 -5.45 -3.87 13.44
CA GLY A 45 -5.86 -5.23 13.08
C GLY A 45 -6.96 -5.79 13.97
N GLU A 46 -6.88 -5.54 15.28
CA GLU A 46 -7.90 -5.95 16.25
C GLU A 46 -9.25 -5.25 16.04
N ILE A 47 -9.23 -3.95 15.71
CA ILE A 47 -10.44 -3.14 15.55
C ILE A 47 -11.10 -3.38 14.19
N PHE A 48 -10.32 -3.42 13.11
CA PHE A 48 -10.83 -3.48 11.74
C PHE A 48 -10.73 -4.88 11.09
N GLY A 49 -10.16 -5.86 11.79
CA GLY A 49 -10.10 -7.26 11.34
C GLY A 49 -8.88 -7.63 10.51
N GLY A 50 -7.92 -6.71 10.36
CA GLY A 50 -6.66 -6.95 9.64
C GLY A 50 -6.18 -5.72 8.90
N GLU A 51 -4.97 -5.80 8.35
CA GLU A 51 -4.32 -4.73 7.58
C GLU A 51 -4.57 -4.86 6.07
N ARG A 52 -5.19 -5.96 5.65
CA ARG A 52 -5.49 -6.30 4.26
C ARG A 52 -6.97 -6.50 4.09
N PHE A 53 -7.45 -6.26 2.89
CA PHE A 53 -8.78 -6.69 2.49
C PHE A 53 -8.79 -7.20 1.06
N GLU A 54 -9.73 -8.08 0.80
CA GLU A 54 -10.06 -8.60 -0.50
C GLU A 54 -11.57 -8.63 -0.68
N PHE A 55 -12.04 -8.19 -1.83
CA PHE A 55 -13.42 -8.44 -2.24
C PHE A 55 -13.57 -8.36 -3.75
N GLU A 56 -14.61 -9.02 -4.26
CA GLU A 56 -15.05 -8.85 -5.64
C GLU A 56 -16.28 -7.97 -5.74
N HIS A 57 -16.29 -7.07 -6.71
CA HIS A 57 -17.48 -6.30 -7.04
C HIS A 57 -17.59 -6.09 -8.55
N LYS A 58 -18.75 -6.49 -9.12
CA LYS A 58 -19.07 -6.32 -10.55
C LYS A 58 -17.95 -6.72 -11.50
N GLY A 59 -17.30 -7.83 -11.21
CA GLY A 59 -16.25 -8.40 -12.05
C GLY A 59 -14.84 -7.88 -11.77
N PHE A 60 -14.65 -6.91 -10.87
CA PHE A 60 -13.36 -6.42 -10.44
C PHE A 60 -12.92 -7.06 -9.13
N LEU A 61 -11.65 -7.41 -9.04
CA LEU A 61 -11.00 -7.77 -7.79
C LEU A 61 -10.42 -6.50 -7.15
N PHE A 62 -10.74 -6.29 -5.87
CA PHE A 62 -10.19 -5.21 -5.06
C PHE A 62 -9.27 -5.80 -4.00
N LEU A 63 -8.03 -5.30 -3.94
CA LEU A 63 -7.06 -5.67 -2.91
C LEU A 63 -6.57 -4.42 -2.20
N GLY A 64 -6.72 -4.40 -0.87
CA GLY A 64 -6.17 -3.33 -0.03
C GLY A 64 -5.01 -3.84 0.80
N PHE A 65 -3.94 -3.06 0.92
CA PHE A 65 -2.72 -3.44 1.61
C PHE A 65 -2.07 -2.24 2.30
N ASN A 66 -1.20 -2.53 3.27
CA ASN A 66 -0.45 -1.52 3.99
C ASN A 66 0.76 -1.03 3.17
N SER A 67 0.92 0.27 3.05
CA SER A 67 2.11 0.91 2.47
C SER A 67 2.70 1.99 3.38
N GLY A 68 2.20 2.07 4.61
CA GLY A 68 2.64 3.08 5.57
C GLY A 68 4.03 2.78 6.13
N PRO A 69 4.71 3.79 6.69
CA PRO A 69 5.98 3.58 7.35
C PRO A 69 5.80 2.75 8.61
N LEU A 70 6.80 1.93 8.93
CA LEU A 70 6.86 1.24 10.21
C LEU A 70 7.56 2.11 11.26
N MET A 71 7.08 2.05 12.49
CA MET A 71 7.78 2.56 13.69
C MET A 71 8.46 3.94 13.52
N ARG A 72 7.73 4.97 13.11
CA ARG A 72 8.23 6.34 12.93
C ARG A 72 9.25 6.54 11.80
N MET A 73 9.36 5.60 10.87
CA MET A 73 10.10 5.81 9.64
C MET A 73 9.45 6.91 8.77
N ALA A 74 10.24 7.54 7.91
CA ALA A 74 9.72 8.59 7.03
C ALA A 74 9.03 8.01 5.80
N TYR A 75 9.68 7.04 5.14
CA TYR A 75 9.19 6.41 3.93
C TYR A 75 8.25 5.28 4.26
N GLY A 76 7.24 5.11 3.40
CA GLY A 76 6.42 3.91 3.38
C GLY A 76 7.22 2.69 2.89
N HIS A 77 6.73 1.52 3.24
CA HIS A 77 7.29 0.25 2.80
C HIS A 77 6.18 -0.78 2.65
N VAL A 78 6.17 -1.53 1.57
CA VAL A 78 5.26 -2.65 1.40
C VAL A 78 5.99 -3.93 1.77
N VAL A 79 5.60 -4.54 2.87
CA VAL A 79 6.28 -5.72 3.40
C VAL A 79 6.20 -6.90 2.42
N PRO A 80 7.24 -7.77 2.36
CA PRO A 80 7.29 -8.88 1.40
C PRO A 80 6.08 -9.83 1.47
N GLN A 81 5.48 -10.01 2.66
CA GLN A 81 4.28 -10.82 2.82
C GLN A 81 3.05 -10.20 2.15
N ASP A 82 2.94 -8.87 2.06
CA ASP A 82 1.84 -8.21 1.35
C ASP A 82 2.01 -8.34 -0.17
N ILE A 83 3.24 -8.20 -0.66
CA ILE A 83 3.54 -8.40 -2.09
C ILE A 83 3.21 -9.83 -2.50
N ARG A 84 3.62 -10.84 -1.71
CA ARG A 84 3.28 -12.25 -1.99
C ARG A 84 1.77 -12.48 -1.94
N TRP A 85 1.10 -12.02 -0.90
CA TRP A 85 -0.34 -12.16 -0.77
C TRP A 85 -1.09 -11.57 -1.98
N MET A 86 -0.74 -10.35 -2.40
CA MET A 86 -1.37 -9.73 -3.58
C MET A 86 -1.19 -10.59 -4.84
N THR A 87 0.01 -11.09 -5.08
CA THR A 87 0.27 -11.94 -6.26
C THR A 87 -0.44 -13.28 -6.18
N GLU A 88 -0.50 -13.90 -5.01
CA GLU A 88 -1.25 -15.14 -4.79
C GLU A 88 -2.76 -14.94 -5.03
N GLU A 89 -3.35 -13.83 -4.55
CA GLU A 89 -4.76 -13.54 -4.80
C GLU A 89 -5.04 -13.25 -6.28
N MET A 90 -4.15 -12.52 -6.95
CA MET A 90 -4.27 -12.29 -8.39
C MET A 90 -4.08 -13.57 -9.21
N ASP A 91 -3.18 -14.47 -8.82
CA ASP A 91 -3.01 -15.78 -9.48
C ASP A 91 -4.24 -16.67 -9.33
N LYS A 92 -4.86 -16.73 -8.14
CA LYS A 92 -6.12 -17.46 -7.89
C LYS A 92 -7.26 -16.99 -8.79
N ASN A 93 -7.32 -15.68 -9.03
CA ASN A 93 -8.37 -15.05 -9.83
C ASN A 93 -8.06 -15.01 -11.34
N GLY A 94 -6.82 -15.32 -11.73
CA GLY A 94 -6.35 -15.31 -13.12
C GLY A 94 -5.81 -13.95 -13.57
N LYS A 95 -4.76 -13.98 -14.39
CA LYS A 95 -3.99 -12.78 -14.80
C LYS A 95 -4.79 -11.72 -15.56
N ASP A 96 -5.91 -12.10 -16.16
CA ASP A 96 -6.76 -11.19 -16.94
C ASP A 96 -7.90 -10.57 -16.13
N LYS A 97 -8.11 -11.03 -14.91
CA LYS A 97 -9.08 -10.44 -13.98
C LYS A 97 -8.73 -8.97 -13.77
N PRO A 98 -9.64 -8.02 -14.02
CA PRO A 98 -9.36 -6.62 -13.75
C PRO A 98 -9.22 -6.37 -12.24
N VAL A 99 -8.12 -5.76 -11.84
CA VAL A 99 -7.75 -5.52 -10.45
C VAL A 99 -7.71 -4.03 -10.15
N ILE A 100 -8.24 -3.64 -9.01
CA ILE A 100 -8.07 -2.31 -8.40
C ILE A 100 -7.32 -2.51 -7.08
N LEU A 101 -6.18 -1.84 -6.96
CA LEU A 101 -5.33 -1.87 -5.78
C LEU A 101 -5.56 -0.63 -4.93
N VAL A 102 -5.66 -0.80 -3.61
CA VAL A 102 -5.93 0.29 -2.67
C VAL A 102 -4.85 0.33 -1.61
N THR A 103 -4.23 1.49 -1.44
CA THR A 103 -3.20 1.71 -0.42
C THR A 103 -3.21 3.17 0.01
N HIS A 104 -2.41 3.57 1.00
CA HIS A 104 -2.38 4.96 1.45
C HIS A 104 -1.31 5.78 0.73
N TYR A 105 -0.03 5.36 0.82
CA TYR A 105 1.06 6.07 0.16
C TYR A 105 1.06 5.86 -1.36
N PRO A 106 1.43 6.87 -2.15
CA PRO A 106 1.71 6.67 -3.57
C PRO A 106 2.95 5.77 -3.76
N LEU A 107 2.85 4.81 -4.67
CA LEU A 107 3.94 3.86 -4.97
C LEU A 107 4.97 4.51 -5.91
N MET A 108 5.75 5.43 -5.37
CA MET A 108 6.75 6.18 -6.13
C MET A 108 7.96 6.51 -5.27
N GLU A 109 9.07 6.83 -5.96
CA GLU A 109 10.30 7.29 -5.33
C GLU A 109 10.04 8.50 -4.40
N GLY A 110 10.59 8.45 -3.21
CA GLY A 110 10.40 9.47 -2.17
C GLY A 110 9.21 9.25 -1.24
N ASP A 111 8.29 8.36 -1.58
CA ASP A 111 7.13 8.01 -0.75
C ASP A 111 7.23 6.58 -0.21
N VAL A 112 7.47 5.60 -1.06
CA VAL A 112 7.64 4.18 -0.67
C VAL A 112 9.00 3.71 -1.16
N ASP A 113 9.84 3.20 -0.28
CA ASP A 113 11.23 2.86 -0.58
C ASP A 113 11.37 1.68 -1.56
N ASN A 114 10.45 0.74 -1.52
CA ASN A 114 10.41 -0.43 -2.42
C ASN A 114 9.26 -0.40 -3.45
N TRP A 115 8.85 0.80 -3.91
CA TRP A 115 7.77 0.95 -4.90
C TRP A 115 7.95 0.06 -6.13
N TYR A 116 9.20 -0.08 -6.61
CA TYR A 116 9.57 -0.84 -7.78
C TYR A 116 9.33 -2.35 -7.62
N GLU A 117 9.51 -2.89 -6.42
CA GLU A 117 9.19 -4.30 -6.13
C GLU A 117 7.70 -4.57 -6.26
N VAL A 118 6.87 -3.63 -5.80
CA VAL A 118 5.41 -3.73 -5.90
C VAL A 118 4.96 -3.62 -7.35
N THR A 119 5.43 -2.58 -8.06
CA THR A 119 5.02 -2.35 -9.46
C THR A 119 5.48 -3.49 -10.37
N ASP A 120 6.67 -4.05 -10.16
CA ASP A 120 7.15 -5.23 -10.89
C ASP A 120 6.32 -6.49 -10.56
N ALA A 121 6.01 -6.72 -9.29
CA ALA A 121 5.25 -7.90 -8.88
C ALA A 121 3.82 -7.92 -9.45
N VAL A 122 3.15 -6.77 -9.51
CA VAL A 122 1.77 -6.68 -10.01
C VAL A 122 1.68 -6.47 -11.52
N ARG A 123 2.76 -6.12 -12.20
CA ARG A 123 2.81 -5.85 -13.63
C ARG A 123 2.28 -6.98 -14.53
N PRO A 124 2.53 -8.28 -14.25
CA PRO A 124 2.00 -9.38 -15.08
C PRO A 124 0.47 -9.46 -15.11
N TYR A 125 -0.21 -8.76 -14.22
CA TYR A 125 -1.65 -8.83 -14.02
C TYR A 125 -2.38 -7.64 -14.66
N ASN A 126 -3.70 -7.74 -14.74
CA ASN A 126 -4.56 -6.73 -15.34
C ASN A 126 -4.94 -5.64 -14.33
N VAL A 127 -3.94 -4.94 -13.76
CA VAL A 127 -4.18 -3.83 -12.83
C VAL A 127 -4.72 -2.64 -13.58
N ARG A 128 -5.90 -2.16 -13.19
CA ARG A 128 -6.60 -1.06 -13.84
C ARG A 128 -6.44 0.27 -13.14
N LEU A 129 -6.24 0.25 -11.82
CA LEU A 129 -6.08 1.47 -11.04
C LEU A 129 -5.43 1.17 -9.70
N PHE A 130 -4.52 2.04 -9.27
CA PHE A 130 -4.16 2.22 -7.87
C PHE A 130 -4.94 3.38 -7.28
N ILE A 131 -5.53 3.19 -6.10
CA ILE A 131 -6.23 4.22 -5.34
C ILE A 131 -5.42 4.50 -4.08
N GLY A 132 -5.10 5.78 -3.85
CA GLY A 132 -4.33 6.21 -2.69
C GLY A 132 -4.79 7.54 -2.11
N GLY A 133 -4.08 7.99 -1.09
CA GLY A 133 -4.34 9.23 -0.35
C GLY A 133 -3.08 10.03 -0.07
N HIS A 134 -2.76 10.26 1.20
CA HIS A 134 -1.57 10.87 1.76
C HIS A 134 -1.37 12.37 1.47
N TYR A 135 -1.43 12.80 0.22
CA TYR A 135 -1.15 14.20 -0.16
C TYR A 135 -2.32 15.17 0.01
N HIS A 136 -3.45 14.73 0.52
CA HIS A 136 -4.66 15.55 0.75
C HIS A 136 -5.14 16.32 -0.50
N SER A 137 -4.76 15.85 -1.69
CA SER A 137 -5.07 16.50 -2.96
C SER A 137 -5.34 15.49 -4.06
N ASN A 138 -6.24 15.85 -4.98
CA ASN A 138 -6.51 15.03 -6.15
C ASN A 138 -5.30 15.06 -7.10
N ARG A 139 -4.77 13.88 -7.45
CA ARG A 139 -3.68 13.72 -8.42
C ARG A 139 -3.95 12.52 -9.32
N ASP A 140 -3.71 12.70 -10.61
CA ASP A 140 -3.65 11.64 -11.60
C ASP A 140 -2.18 11.28 -11.80
N LEU A 141 -1.83 10.03 -11.55
CA LEU A 141 -0.46 9.55 -11.50
C LEU A 141 -0.28 8.30 -12.38
N ARG A 142 0.97 7.99 -12.65
CA ARG A 142 1.38 6.74 -13.30
C ARG A 142 2.49 6.10 -12.48
N TYR A 143 2.24 4.88 -12.03
CA TYR A 143 3.20 4.07 -11.29
C TYR A 143 3.82 3.08 -12.28
N ASP A 144 4.96 3.44 -12.87
CA ASP A 144 5.59 2.68 -13.95
C ASP A 144 4.59 2.32 -15.09
N GLY A 145 3.80 3.31 -15.51
CA GLY A 145 2.75 3.16 -16.52
C GLY A 145 1.39 2.71 -15.99
N ILE A 146 1.30 2.09 -14.81
CA ILE A 146 0.02 1.68 -14.21
C ILE A 146 -0.74 2.92 -13.72
N PRO A 147 -2.02 3.09 -14.12
CA PRO A 147 -2.81 4.24 -13.67
C PRO A 147 -2.96 4.31 -12.15
N GLY A 148 -2.86 5.49 -11.60
CA GLY A 148 -3.06 5.74 -10.18
C GLY A 148 -3.75 7.06 -9.89
N VAL A 149 -4.49 7.12 -8.80
CA VAL A 149 -5.10 8.35 -8.30
C VAL A 149 -4.81 8.52 -6.83
N LEU A 150 -4.52 9.74 -6.43
CA LEU A 150 -4.61 10.14 -5.04
C LEU A 150 -5.87 10.98 -4.87
N MET A 151 -6.55 10.76 -3.76
CA MET A 151 -7.73 11.52 -3.40
C MET A 151 -7.40 12.56 -2.36
N ARG A 152 -8.13 13.66 -2.43
CA ARG A 152 -8.14 14.65 -1.35
C ARG A 152 -8.54 13.99 -0.02
N SER A 153 -8.07 14.56 1.08
CA SER A 153 -8.56 14.24 2.42
C SER A 153 -10.06 14.55 2.55
N ASN A 154 -10.75 13.86 3.43
CA ASN A 154 -12.12 14.20 3.84
C ASN A 154 -12.19 15.39 4.80
N LEU A 155 -11.04 15.89 5.29
CA LEU A 155 -10.96 17.11 6.07
C LEU A 155 -11.52 18.31 5.31
N CYS A 156 -11.86 19.36 6.05
CA CYS A 156 -12.29 20.61 5.48
C CYS A 156 -11.17 21.24 4.63
N ASP A 157 -11.54 21.68 3.44
CA ASP A 157 -10.65 22.45 2.58
C ASP A 157 -10.55 23.94 3.03
N LYS A 158 -9.90 24.76 2.21
CA LYS A 158 -9.73 26.19 2.49
C LYS A 158 -11.05 26.96 2.61
N GLU A 159 -12.14 26.41 2.07
CA GLU A 159 -13.49 26.96 2.15
C GLU A 159 -14.31 26.38 3.31
N GLY A 160 -13.67 25.58 4.16
CA GLY A 160 -14.32 24.93 5.31
C GLY A 160 -15.24 23.76 4.95
N LYS A 161 -15.12 23.19 3.74
CA LYS A 161 -16.00 22.11 3.26
C LYS A 161 -15.30 20.76 3.27
N PRO A 162 -15.83 19.77 4.04
CA PRO A 162 -15.39 18.39 3.94
C PRO A 162 -15.87 17.74 2.63
N GLY A 163 -15.24 16.67 2.24
CA GLY A 163 -15.65 15.94 1.03
C GLY A 163 -14.89 14.61 0.85
N TYR A 164 -15.30 13.85 -0.16
CA TYR A 164 -14.76 12.52 -0.45
C TYR A 164 -14.72 12.26 -1.96
N GLY A 165 -14.06 11.16 -2.34
CA GLY A 165 -14.02 10.70 -3.72
C GLY A 165 -15.17 9.74 -4.04
N ILE A 166 -15.65 9.81 -5.28
CA ILE A 166 -16.57 8.82 -5.84
C ILE A 166 -15.94 8.23 -7.09
N TYR A 167 -15.94 6.90 -7.17
CA TYR A 167 -15.49 6.15 -8.34
C TYR A 167 -16.69 5.48 -9.00
N GLU A 168 -17.00 5.88 -10.22
CA GLU A 168 -18.04 5.26 -11.03
C GLU A 168 -17.40 4.36 -12.08
N VAL A 169 -17.62 3.06 -11.94
CA VAL A 169 -17.15 2.05 -12.88
C VAL A 169 -18.27 1.76 -13.88
N THR A 170 -18.02 2.05 -15.15
CA THR A 170 -18.91 1.71 -16.27
C THR A 170 -18.30 0.57 -17.09
N GLY A 171 -18.94 0.16 -18.20
CA GLY A 171 -18.43 -0.93 -19.03
C GLY A 171 -17.07 -0.68 -19.66
N ASP A 172 -16.68 0.58 -19.84
CA ASP A 172 -15.49 1.02 -20.59
C ASP A 172 -14.56 1.97 -19.83
N SER A 173 -14.99 2.49 -18.67
CA SER A 173 -14.25 3.53 -17.96
C SER A 173 -14.47 3.53 -16.45
N ILE A 174 -13.46 4.04 -15.73
CA ILE A 174 -13.58 4.47 -14.33
C ILE A 174 -13.56 5.99 -14.33
N ARG A 175 -14.65 6.61 -13.87
CA ARG A 175 -14.75 8.06 -13.71
C ARG A 175 -14.59 8.43 -12.25
N VAL A 176 -13.74 9.42 -11.99
CA VAL A 176 -13.40 9.83 -10.63
C VAL A 176 -13.93 11.23 -10.35
N TYR A 177 -14.67 11.35 -9.26
CA TYR A 177 -15.31 12.59 -8.86
C TYR A 177 -14.89 13.00 -7.46
N THR A 178 -14.92 14.28 -7.21
CA THR A 178 -14.95 14.85 -5.85
C THR A 178 -16.37 15.23 -5.49
N GLN A 179 -16.80 14.79 -4.32
CA GLN A 179 -18.06 15.20 -3.70
C GLN A 179 -17.76 16.06 -2.47
N ARG A 180 -18.04 17.35 -2.53
CA ARG A 180 -18.09 18.24 -1.36
C ARG A 180 -19.47 18.16 -0.71
N ILE A 181 -19.53 18.24 0.60
CA ILE A 181 -20.82 18.21 1.30
C ILE A 181 -21.65 19.45 0.91
N GLY A 182 -22.89 19.20 0.49
CA GLY A 182 -23.82 20.25 0.04
C GLY A 182 -23.60 20.74 -1.41
N GLU A 183 -22.68 20.16 -2.16
CA GLU A 183 -22.43 20.51 -3.57
C GLU A 183 -22.65 19.31 -4.50
N PRO A 184 -22.91 19.53 -5.80
CA PRO A 184 -22.90 18.46 -6.79
C PRO A 184 -21.53 17.83 -6.92
N LYS A 185 -21.46 16.51 -7.18
CA LYS A 185 -20.21 15.85 -7.50
C LYS A 185 -19.59 16.43 -8.77
N LYS A 186 -18.27 16.59 -8.78
CA LYS A 186 -17.51 17.13 -9.90
C LYS A 186 -16.48 16.09 -10.39
N GLN A 187 -16.60 15.66 -11.66
CA GLN A 187 -15.59 14.81 -12.28
C GLN A 187 -14.29 15.59 -12.48
N TRP A 188 -13.15 14.95 -12.22
CA TRP A 188 -11.84 15.54 -12.43
C TRP A 188 -10.86 14.64 -13.21
N THR A 189 -11.08 13.32 -13.25
CA THR A 189 -10.33 12.42 -14.14
C THR A 189 -11.17 11.21 -14.53
N ALA A 190 -10.69 10.44 -15.51
CA ALA A 190 -11.26 9.16 -15.94
C ALA A 190 -10.17 8.27 -16.57
N PHE A 191 -10.34 6.95 -16.44
CA PHE A 191 -9.46 5.93 -17.01
C PHE A 191 -10.26 4.96 -17.85
N SER A 192 -9.73 4.61 -19.03
CA SER A 192 -10.32 3.56 -19.88
C SER A 192 -10.09 2.18 -19.26
N LEU A 193 -11.08 1.33 -19.30
CA LEU A 193 -10.98 -0.08 -18.92
C LEU A 193 -10.58 -0.99 -20.08
N THR A 194 -10.63 -0.48 -21.32
CA THR A 194 -10.26 -1.21 -22.53
C THR A 194 -8.86 -0.86 -23.03
N GLY A 195 -8.29 0.26 -22.58
CA GLY A 195 -6.94 0.68 -22.92
C GLY A 195 -5.86 -0.17 -22.26
N GLN A 196 -4.73 -0.33 -22.94
CA GLN A 196 -3.51 -0.89 -22.33
C GLN A 196 -2.59 0.26 -21.93
N TYR A 197 -2.28 0.36 -20.67
CA TYR A 197 -1.50 1.46 -20.10
C TYR A 197 -0.02 1.13 -19.91
N TYR A 198 0.32 -0.16 -19.80
CA TYR A 198 1.67 -0.63 -19.53
C TYR A 198 1.89 -2.00 -20.18
N ASP A 199 3.14 -2.32 -20.46
CA ASP A 199 3.52 -3.65 -20.92
C ASP A 199 3.57 -4.64 -19.75
N ARG A 200 2.68 -5.62 -19.75
CA ARG A 200 2.59 -6.65 -18.71
C ARG A 200 3.77 -7.62 -18.73
N ASN A 201 4.54 -7.67 -19.80
CA ASN A 201 5.76 -8.48 -19.92
C ASN A 201 7.03 -7.63 -19.77
N GLY A 202 6.87 -6.33 -19.61
CA GLY A 202 7.96 -5.38 -19.41
C GLY A 202 8.48 -5.37 -17.97
N LYS A 203 9.35 -4.41 -17.72
CA LYS A 203 9.89 -4.10 -16.37
C LYS A 203 9.55 -2.67 -16.01
N ALA A 204 9.72 -2.31 -14.74
CA ALA A 204 9.62 -0.94 -14.28
C ALA A 204 10.57 -0.04 -15.09
N GLU A 205 10.13 1.20 -15.35
CA GLU A 205 10.93 2.20 -16.09
C GLU A 205 12.06 2.76 -15.24
N LYS A 206 11.87 2.77 -13.92
CA LYS A 206 12.83 3.29 -12.96
C LYS A 206 13.10 2.30 -11.84
N TYR A 207 14.35 2.29 -11.42
CA TYR A 207 14.82 1.57 -10.23
C TYR A 207 15.67 2.50 -9.40
N PRO A 208 15.83 2.26 -8.09
CA PRO A 208 16.84 2.94 -7.28
C PRO A 208 18.24 2.79 -7.87
N ASP A 209 19.09 3.77 -7.66
CA ASP A 209 20.49 3.67 -8.03
C ASP A 209 21.26 2.78 -7.06
N PHE A 210 21.54 1.56 -7.48
CA PHE A 210 22.35 0.59 -6.73
C PHE A 210 23.83 0.65 -7.07
N SER A 211 24.32 1.71 -7.75
CA SER A 211 25.72 1.83 -8.18
C SER A 211 26.71 1.77 -7.03
N VAL A 212 26.31 2.20 -5.83
CA VAL A 212 27.11 2.09 -4.60
C VAL A 212 27.61 0.67 -4.34
N ASN A 213 26.87 -0.35 -4.75
CA ASN A 213 27.27 -1.75 -4.58
C ASN A 213 28.55 -2.08 -5.37
N LYS A 214 28.87 -1.30 -6.42
CA LYS A 214 30.09 -1.46 -7.23
C LYS A 214 31.33 -0.90 -6.53
N GLU A 215 31.16 -0.04 -5.54
CA GLU A 215 32.25 0.54 -4.75
C GLU A 215 32.83 -0.47 -3.75
N TYR A 216 32.10 -1.54 -3.48
CA TYR A 216 32.46 -2.56 -2.51
C TYR A 216 32.56 -3.97 -3.14
N PRO A 217 33.38 -4.16 -4.20
CA PRO A 217 33.43 -5.43 -4.92
C PRO A 217 34.00 -6.60 -4.09
N GLN A 218 34.66 -6.28 -2.97
CA GLN A 218 35.16 -7.27 -2.01
C GLN A 218 34.06 -7.85 -1.11
N VAL A 219 32.92 -7.17 -0.99
CA VAL A 219 31.77 -7.69 -0.24
C VAL A 219 31.10 -8.77 -1.07
N LYS A 220 30.99 -9.97 -0.50
CA LYS A 220 30.38 -11.12 -1.15
C LYS A 220 29.29 -11.68 -0.26
N GLU A 221 28.20 -12.09 -0.89
CA GLU A 221 27.18 -12.88 -0.22
C GLU A 221 27.80 -14.18 0.27
N GLN A 222 27.60 -14.48 1.55
CA GLN A 222 28.02 -15.75 2.14
C GLN A 222 26.86 -16.75 2.14
N TRP A 223 25.68 -16.28 2.47
CA TRP A 223 24.43 -17.01 2.47
C TRP A 223 23.25 -16.05 2.44
N MET A 224 22.09 -16.54 2.05
CA MET A 224 20.83 -15.82 2.06
C MET A 224 19.73 -16.71 2.65
N VAL A 225 18.87 -16.11 3.47
CA VAL A 225 17.66 -16.76 3.99
C VAL A 225 16.48 -15.89 3.63
N GLN A 226 15.50 -16.45 2.93
CA GLN A 226 14.24 -15.78 2.67
C GLN A 226 13.37 -15.87 3.92
N THR A 227 13.12 -14.73 4.57
CA THR A 227 12.22 -14.67 5.72
C THR A 227 10.77 -14.56 5.30
N GLY A 228 9.85 -14.85 6.22
CA GLY A 228 8.42 -14.67 6.01
C GLY A 228 7.95 -13.23 6.21
N ALA A 229 8.79 -12.38 6.76
CA ALA A 229 8.43 -11.05 7.27
C ALA A 229 9.49 -10.01 6.93
N GLY A 230 9.15 -8.72 7.03
CA GLY A 230 10.06 -7.61 6.80
C GLY A 230 11.10 -7.45 7.92
N ILE A 231 12.32 -7.07 7.58
CA ILE A 231 13.42 -6.83 8.53
C ILE A 231 13.80 -5.35 8.46
N TYR A 232 13.60 -4.62 9.55
CA TYR A 232 13.88 -3.18 9.66
C TYR A 232 14.91 -2.85 10.73
N CYS A 233 15.35 -3.85 11.47
CA CYS A 233 16.38 -3.68 12.48
C CYS A 233 17.79 -3.91 11.92
N SER A 234 18.80 -3.30 12.56
CA SER A 234 20.18 -3.71 12.33
C SER A 234 20.42 -5.08 12.99
N PRO A 235 20.99 -6.04 12.25
CA PRO A 235 21.36 -7.32 12.85
C PRO A 235 22.42 -7.15 13.94
N ALA A 236 22.34 -7.97 14.98
CA ALA A 236 23.39 -8.08 15.98
C ALA A 236 24.17 -9.38 15.79
N VAL A 237 25.48 -9.30 15.92
CA VAL A 237 26.36 -10.48 15.78
C VAL A 237 27.05 -10.75 17.11
N GLU A 238 26.92 -11.97 17.61
CA GLU A 238 27.61 -12.45 18.79
C GLU A 238 28.11 -13.87 18.55
N LYS A 239 29.44 -14.06 18.67
CA LYS A 239 30.11 -15.35 18.42
C LYS A 239 29.82 -15.90 17.02
N ASP A 240 29.10 -17.00 16.95
CA ASP A 240 28.76 -17.74 15.75
C ASP A 240 27.31 -17.53 15.27
N LYS A 241 26.65 -16.46 15.76
CA LYS A 241 25.24 -16.18 15.49
C LYS A 241 24.99 -14.75 15.03
N VAL A 242 24.00 -14.63 14.16
CA VAL A 242 23.40 -13.37 13.75
C VAL A 242 21.96 -13.33 14.27
N PHE A 243 21.64 -12.33 15.05
CA PHE A 243 20.30 -12.11 15.62
C PHE A 243 19.57 -11.06 14.81
N VAL A 244 18.35 -11.35 14.39
CA VAL A 244 17.52 -10.49 13.55
C VAL A 244 16.10 -10.46 14.09
N GLY A 245 15.58 -9.27 14.36
CA GLY A 245 14.17 -9.06 14.64
C GLY A 245 13.38 -8.75 13.36
N ASP A 246 12.13 -9.15 13.31
CA ASP A 246 11.25 -8.88 12.18
C ASP A 246 9.98 -8.10 12.62
N ASP A 247 9.19 -7.68 11.65
CA ASP A 247 7.96 -6.91 11.85
C ASP A 247 6.78 -7.73 12.37
N MET A 248 6.93 -9.06 12.43
CA MET A 248 5.96 -9.95 13.08
C MET A 248 6.28 -10.17 14.57
N GLY A 249 7.28 -9.45 15.10
CA GLY A 249 7.70 -9.56 16.49
C GLY A 249 8.54 -10.79 16.83
N GLN A 250 9.12 -11.46 15.83
CA GLN A 250 10.01 -12.59 16.03
C GLN A 250 11.46 -12.12 16.17
N LEU A 251 12.21 -12.78 17.03
CA LEU A 251 13.65 -12.66 17.12
C LEU A 251 14.27 -14.00 16.72
N THR A 252 14.96 -14.04 15.59
CA THR A 252 15.56 -15.25 15.03
C THR A 252 17.08 -15.19 15.15
N ALA A 253 17.68 -16.31 15.53
CA ALA A 253 19.12 -16.49 15.53
C ALA A 253 19.53 -17.40 14.37
N TYR A 254 20.35 -16.90 13.48
CA TYR A 254 20.94 -17.62 12.36
C TYR A 254 22.38 -18.00 12.66
N ALA A 255 22.85 -19.12 12.14
CA ALA A 255 24.26 -19.45 12.24
C ALA A 255 25.08 -18.51 11.33
N LEU A 256 26.10 -17.86 11.87
CA LEU A 256 26.93 -16.89 11.13
C LEU A 256 27.54 -17.48 9.86
N LYS A 257 27.83 -18.78 9.84
CA LYS A 257 28.50 -19.46 8.74
C LYS A 257 27.58 -19.80 7.56
N ASN A 258 26.33 -20.13 7.81
CA ASN A 258 25.45 -20.75 6.79
C ASN A 258 23.95 -20.42 6.93
N GLY A 259 23.58 -19.47 7.79
CA GLY A 259 22.20 -19.06 8.00
C GLY A 259 21.37 -19.96 8.90
#